data_f6b26942882c0d55cba89a10d8eab4e8
#
_entry.id   f6b26942882c0d55cba89a10d8eab4e8
#
_cell.length_a   1.000
_cell.length_b   1.000
_cell.length_c   1.000
_cell.angle_alpha   90.00
_cell.angle_beta   90.00
_cell.angle_gamma   90.00
#
_symmetry.space_group_name_H-M   'P 1'
#
loop_
_entity.id
_entity.type
_entity.pdbx_description
1 polymer ?
#
loop_
_entity_poly.entity_id
_entity_poly.type
_entity_poly.pdbx_seq_one_letter_code
_entity_poly.pdbx_strand_id
1 'polypeptide(L)'
;MAFESLASKLGGVFKKLRGKGKLSEQDVKDAMREVRVALLEADVNYTVAKGFIKTVTERCMGHEVMESLTPAQQVIKIVNEELVALMGGGEGPARIHIKSKPPTVIMMCGLQGAGKTTHCAKLAKRFLKEGHRPLLVACDIYRPAAVEQLCIVGAQAGAPVFRLEGEKPEAIAAKAVAHAKDYGNDIVILDTAGRLHVDEDLMEELQRIKQAVAVDETLLVIDAMAGQDAVNVAKAFGESTGLDGVILTKLDGDTRGALSVRAVTGKPIKFAGVGEKLDDLEPFYPDRMASRILGMGDVLTLIEKAQSTADAKEAEKTARRMLENKFDMNDMLA
;
A
#
# COMPACT_ATOMS: atom_id res chain seq x y z
N MET A 1 -13.27 8.24 -10.69
CA MET A 1 -14.70 8.01 -11.05
C MET A 1 -15.24 6.64 -10.63
N ALA A 2 -14.49 5.54 -10.65
CA ALA A 2 -15.00 4.21 -10.21
C ALA A 2 -15.23 4.11 -8.69
N PHE A 3 -14.49 4.86 -7.88
CA PHE A 3 -14.66 4.92 -6.43
C PHE A 3 -15.94 5.63 -6.02
N GLU A 4 -16.22 6.75 -6.67
CA GLU A 4 -17.49 7.44 -6.46
C GLU A 4 -18.66 6.52 -6.77
N SER A 5 -18.47 5.54 -7.68
CA SER A 5 -19.51 4.55 -7.96
C SER A 5 -19.69 3.53 -6.85
N LEU A 6 -18.63 2.95 -6.26
CA LEU A 6 -18.74 1.97 -5.17
C LEU A 6 -19.21 2.65 -3.88
N ALA A 7 -18.54 3.72 -3.45
CA ALA A 7 -18.94 4.49 -2.27
C ALA A 7 -20.36 5.05 -2.39
N SER A 8 -20.74 5.56 -3.58
CA SER A 8 -22.07 6.05 -3.86
C SER A 8 -23.12 4.94 -3.79
N LYS A 9 -22.85 3.76 -4.34
CA LYS A 9 -23.75 2.59 -4.28
C LYS A 9 -23.93 2.09 -2.87
N LEU A 10 -22.82 1.89 -2.13
CA LEU A 10 -22.86 1.48 -0.72
C LEU A 10 -23.57 2.53 0.14
N GLY A 11 -23.29 3.81 -0.07
CA GLY A 11 -23.98 4.93 0.58
C GLY A 11 -25.49 4.91 0.32
N GLY A 12 -25.91 4.60 -0.89
CA GLY A 12 -27.32 4.42 -1.26
C GLY A 12 -28.00 3.27 -0.50
N VAL A 13 -27.35 2.12 -0.40
CA VAL A 13 -27.84 0.96 0.36
C VAL A 13 -27.97 1.33 1.84
N PHE A 14 -26.97 1.93 2.43
CA PHE A 14 -26.99 2.31 3.84
C PHE A 14 -27.99 3.43 4.15
N LYS A 15 -28.20 4.35 3.20
CA LYS A 15 -29.26 5.37 3.34
C LYS A 15 -30.65 4.72 3.40
N LYS A 16 -30.91 3.71 2.56
CA LYS A 16 -32.18 2.96 2.59
C LYS A 16 -32.38 2.26 3.95
N LEU A 17 -31.31 1.63 4.49
CA LEU A 17 -31.38 0.98 5.80
C LEU A 17 -31.61 1.96 6.94
N ARG A 18 -30.94 3.14 6.92
CA ARG A 18 -31.14 4.19 7.94
C ARG A 18 -32.57 4.73 7.98
N GLY A 19 -33.27 4.71 6.84
CA GLY A 19 -34.66 5.13 6.75
C GLY A 19 -35.66 4.19 7.41
N LYS A 20 -35.24 2.97 7.80
CA LYS A 20 -36.06 1.98 8.46
C LYS A 20 -35.80 2.00 9.96
N GLY A 21 -36.79 2.29 10.76
CA GLY A 21 -36.67 2.35 12.23
C GLY A 21 -36.38 0.99 12.87
N LYS A 22 -36.92 -0.10 12.31
CA LYS A 22 -36.61 -1.50 12.65
C LYS A 22 -36.17 -2.22 11.39
N LEU A 23 -35.20 -3.13 11.51
CA LEU A 23 -34.78 -4.00 10.41
C LEU A 23 -35.32 -5.40 10.61
N SER A 24 -35.81 -6.01 9.54
CA SER A 24 -36.12 -7.43 9.47
C SER A 24 -34.92 -8.19 8.91
N GLU A 25 -34.86 -9.49 9.12
CA GLU A 25 -33.85 -10.34 8.47
C GLU A 25 -33.88 -10.20 6.94
N GLN A 26 -35.06 -10.01 6.36
CA GLN A 26 -35.21 -9.82 4.91
C GLN A 26 -34.57 -8.51 4.44
N ASP A 27 -34.71 -7.43 5.23
CA ASP A 27 -34.08 -6.13 4.93
C ASP A 27 -32.54 -6.24 4.90
N VAL A 28 -31.98 -6.99 5.84
CA VAL A 28 -30.54 -7.26 5.88
C VAL A 28 -30.11 -8.07 4.66
N LYS A 29 -30.83 -9.16 4.33
CA LYS A 29 -30.53 -10.00 3.17
C LYS A 29 -30.58 -9.22 1.86
N ASP A 30 -31.58 -8.37 1.68
CA ASP A 30 -31.72 -7.55 0.47
C ASP A 30 -30.61 -6.50 0.38
N ALA A 31 -30.29 -5.84 1.49
CA ALA A 31 -29.17 -4.91 1.54
C ALA A 31 -27.84 -5.58 1.21
N MET A 32 -27.57 -6.78 1.77
CA MET A 32 -26.34 -7.52 1.49
C MET A 32 -26.28 -8.02 0.05
N ARG A 33 -27.42 -8.28 -0.60
CA ARG A 33 -27.47 -8.57 -2.03
C ARG A 33 -27.04 -7.36 -2.86
N GLU A 34 -27.54 -6.15 -2.53
CA GLU A 34 -27.13 -4.91 -3.20
C GLU A 34 -25.64 -4.62 -2.98
N VAL A 35 -25.12 -4.79 -1.74
CA VAL A 35 -23.69 -4.66 -1.42
C VAL A 35 -22.85 -5.64 -2.26
N ARG A 36 -23.28 -6.91 -2.38
CA ARG A 36 -22.59 -7.90 -3.21
C ARG A 36 -22.49 -7.48 -4.68
N VAL A 37 -23.59 -6.98 -5.23
CA VAL A 37 -23.62 -6.50 -6.61
C VAL A 37 -22.65 -5.33 -6.77
N ALA A 38 -22.66 -4.36 -5.85
CA ALA A 38 -21.76 -3.22 -5.88
C ALA A 38 -20.27 -3.63 -5.82
N LEU A 39 -19.93 -4.63 -4.99
CA LEU A 39 -18.55 -5.17 -4.92
C LEU A 39 -18.14 -5.86 -6.21
N LEU A 40 -19.02 -6.67 -6.82
CA LEU A 40 -18.74 -7.36 -8.08
C LEU A 40 -18.61 -6.39 -9.26
N GLU A 41 -19.46 -5.36 -9.32
CA GLU A 41 -19.36 -4.29 -10.32
C GLU A 41 -18.12 -3.42 -10.13
N ALA A 42 -17.59 -3.37 -8.90
CA ALA A 42 -16.30 -2.78 -8.59
C ALA A 42 -15.13 -3.77 -8.79
N ASP A 43 -15.33 -4.86 -9.52
CA ASP A 43 -14.31 -5.85 -9.90
C ASP A 43 -13.59 -6.52 -8.71
N VAL A 44 -14.27 -6.59 -7.55
CA VAL A 44 -13.79 -7.37 -6.41
C VAL A 44 -13.90 -8.86 -6.71
N ASN A 45 -12.89 -9.64 -6.34
CA ASN A 45 -12.86 -11.09 -6.57
C ASN A 45 -14.12 -11.76 -6.03
N TYR A 46 -14.76 -12.62 -6.85
CA TYR A 46 -16.02 -13.28 -6.53
C TYR A 46 -15.97 -14.07 -5.21
N THR A 47 -14.90 -14.83 -4.99
CA THR A 47 -14.74 -15.64 -3.77
C THR A 47 -14.60 -14.75 -2.54
N VAL A 48 -13.86 -13.66 -2.66
CA VAL A 48 -13.69 -12.65 -1.61
C VAL A 48 -15.01 -11.97 -1.29
N ALA A 49 -15.73 -11.47 -2.32
CA ALA A 49 -17.02 -10.84 -2.15
C ALA A 49 -18.06 -11.79 -1.52
N LYS A 50 -18.09 -13.07 -1.96
CA LYS A 50 -18.99 -14.09 -1.41
C LYS A 50 -18.70 -14.38 0.06
N GLY A 51 -17.43 -14.54 0.42
CA GLY A 51 -17.00 -14.76 1.82
C GLY A 51 -17.38 -13.59 2.70
N PHE A 52 -17.02 -12.38 2.27
CA PHE A 52 -17.37 -11.14 2.96
C PHE A 52 -18.87 -11.00 3.23
N ILE A 53 -19.71 -11.15 2.19
CA ILE A 53 -21.17 -11.06 2.34
C ILE A 53 -21.72 -12.11 3.30
N LYS A 54 -21.19 -13.34 3.27
CA LYS A 54 -21.59 -14.40 4.20
C LYS A 54 -21.32 -13.98 5.64
N THR A 55 -20.08 -13.59 5.95
CA THR A 55 -19.66 -13.19 7.31
C THR A 55 -20.46 -11.98 7.81
N VAL A 56 -20.59 -10.94 6.98
CA VAL A 56 -21.38 -9.75 7.35
C VAL A 56 -22.84 -10.11 7.61
N THR A 57 -23.47 -10.94 6.74
CA THR A 57 -24.86 -11.35 6.91
C THR A 57 -25.06 -12.12 8.20
N GLU A 58 -24.20 -13.09 8.51
CA GLU A 58 -24.25 -13.88 9.75
C GLU A 58 -24.15 -12.98 10.99
N ARG A 59 -23.20 -12.02 10.99
CA ARG A 59 -23.05 -11.06 12.10
C ARG A 59 -24.24 -10.12 12.24
N CYS A 60 -24.78 -9.62 11.12
CA CYS A 60 -25.92 -8.72 11.13
C CYS A 60 -27.24 -9.37 11.57
N MET A 61 -27.36 -10.68 11.46
CA MET A 61 -28.53 -11.44 11.93
C MET A 61 -28.46 -11.79 13.42
N GLY A 62 -27.40 -11.43 14.13
CA GLY A 62 -27.28 -11.61 15.55
C GLY A 62 -28.38 -10.83 16.32
N HIS A 63 -28.88 -11.41 17.39
CA HIS A 63 -29.93 -10.84 18.25
C HIS A 63 -29.62 -9.41 18.71
N GLU A 64 -28.37 -9.15 19.08
CA GLU A 64 -27.90 -7.83 19.53
C GLU A 64 -28.09 -6.72 18.47
N VAL A 65 -27.96 -7.07 17.19
CA VAL A 65 -28.15 -6.11 16.08
C VAL A 65 -29.62 -5.89 15.79
N MET A 66 -30.39 -6.98 15.75
CA MET A 66 -31.80 -6.95 15.38
C MET A 66 -32.68 -6.23 16.43
N GLU A 67 -32.31 -6.34 17.73
CA GLU A 67 -33.01 -5.68 18.82
C GLU A 67 -32.40 -4.32 19.23
N SER A 68 -31.36 -3.87 18.54
CA SER A 68 -30.74 -2.58 18.79
C SER A 68 -31.70 -1.41 18.50
N LEU A 69 -31.59 -0.33 19.27
CA LEU A 69 -32.25 0.94 18.99
C LEU A 69 -31.75 1.61 17.69
N THR A 70 -30.58 1.21 17.18
CA THR A 70 -29.95 1.74 15.98
C THR A 70 -29.44 0.64 15.05
N PRO A 71 -30.31 -0.29 14.57
CA PRO A 71 -29.86 -1.49 13.87
C PRO A 71 -29.12 -1.17 12.57
N ALA A 72 -29.53 -0.14 11.82
CA ALA A 72 -28.84 0.28 10.61
C ALA A 72 -27.41 0.77 10.86
N GLN A 73 -27.16 1.44 12.00
CA GLN A 73 -25.81 1.88 12.37
C GLN A 73 -24.93 0.67 12.75
N GLN A 74 -25.50 -0.33 13.43
CA GLN A 74 -24.80 -1.58 13.75
C GLN A 74 -24.42 -2.35 12.48
N VAL A 75 -25.30 -2.45 11.51
CA VAL A 75 -24.99 -3.06 10.20
C VAL A 75 -23.83 -2.34 9.52
N ILE A 76 -23.84 -1.00 9.47
CA ILE A 76 -22.75 -0.22 8.87
C ILE A 76 -21.43 -0.43 9.61
N LYS A 77 -21.48 -0.47 10.94
CA LYS A 77 -20.32 -0.76 11.78
C LYS A 77 -19.74 -2.14 11.48
N ILE A 78 -20.57 -3.18 11.40
CA ILE A 78 -20.14 -4.54 11.05
C ILE A 78 -19.51 -4.57 9.65
N VAL A 79 -20.11 -3.93 8.66
CA VAL A 79 -19.55 -3.83 7.31
C VAL A 79 -18.17 -3.17 7.34
N ASN A 80 -18.01 -2.09 8.10
CA ASN A 80 -16.71 -1.41 8.23
C ASN A 80 -15.67 -2.32 8.90
N GLU A 81 -16.00 -2.97 9.99
CA GLU A 81 -15.12 -3.90 10.71
C GLU A 81 -14.66 -5.06 9.81
N GLU A 82 -15.58 -5.65 9.04
CA GLU A 82 -15.25 -6.72 8.10
C GLU A 82 -14.41 -6.24 6.91
N LEU A 83 -14.62 -5.01 6.41
CA LEU A 83 -13.75 -4.41 5.40
C LEU A 83 -12.34 -4.20 5.96
N VAL A 84 -12.20 -3.69 7.17
CA VAL A 84 -10.92 -3.53 7.85
C VAL A 84 -10.23 -4.88 8.03
N ALA A 85 -10.94 -5.90 8.51
CA ALA A 85 -10.42 -7.26 8.70
C ALA A 85 -9.95 -7.86 7.38
N LEU A 86 -10.73 -7.70 6.29
CA LEU A 86 -10.40 -8.18 4.95
C LEU A 86 -9.09 -7.57 4.41
N MET A 87 -8.82 -6.32 4.74
CA MET A 87 -7.61 -5.59 4.32
C MET A 87 -6.42 -5.76 5.26
N GLY A 88 -6.55 -6.48 6.36
CA GLY A 88 -5.42 -6.82 7.23
C GLY A 88 -5.59 -6.53 8.72
N GLY A 89 -6.77 -6.09 9.15
CA GLY A 89 -7.08 -5.88 10.57
C GLY A 89 -6.54 -4.56 11.14
N GLY A 90 -6.73 -4.36 12.46
CA GLY A 90 -6.61 -3.10 13.16
C GLY A 90 -5.31 -2.86 13.95
N GLU A 91 -4.23 -3.59 13.72
CA GLU A 91 -2.95 -3.41 14.46
C GLU A 91 -2.05 -2.28 13.89
N GLY A 92 -2.62 -1.40 13.08
CA GLY A 92 -1.88 -0.34 12.40
C GLY A 92 -1.22 -0.80 11.09
N PRO A 93 -0.39 0.06 10.46
CA PRO A 93 0.22 -0.24 9.18
C PRO A 93 1.34 -1.27 9.33
N ALA A 94 1.37 -2.23 8.41
CA ALA A 94 2.47 -3.18 8.33
C ALA A 94 3.77 -2.47 7.95
N ARG A 95 4.84 -2.69 8.72
CA ARG A 95 6.15 -2.05 8.50
C ARG A 95 7.11 -2.96 7.75
N ILE A 96 8.10 -2.37 7.10
CA ILE A 96 9.28 -3.09 6.63
C ILE A 96 10.15 -3.39 7.84
N HIS A 97 10.63 -4.63 7.93
CA HIS A 97 11.54 -5.02 9.00
C HIS A 97 12.98 -4.60 8.66
N ILE A 98 13.49 -3.62 9.38
CA ILE A 98 14.89 -3.18 9.25
C ILE A 98 15.76 -4.04 10.17
N LYS A 99 16.77 -4.67 9.58
CA LYS A 99 17.74 -5.49 10.34
C LYS A 99 18.60 -4.65 11.27
N SER A 100 18.91 -5.19 12.42
CA SER A 100 19.93 -4.61 13.32
C SER A 100 21.35 -4.67 12.71
N LYS A 101 21.61 -5.63 11.81
CA LYS A 101 22.89 -5.80 11.11
C LYS A 101 22.73 -5.43 9.63
N PRO A 102 23.16 -4.22 9.21
CA PRO A 102 22.98 -3.72 7.86
C PRO A 102 23.84 -4.48 6.81
N PRO A 103 23.49 -4.37 5.52
CA PRO A 103 22.31 -3.71 5.00
C PRO A 103 21.04 -4.58 5.05
N THR A 104 19.86 -3.95 5.15
CA THR A 104 18.58 -4.60 4.85
C THR A 104 18.37 -4.59 3.34
N VAL A 105 18.13 -5.75 2.75
CA VAL A 105 17.95 -5.90 1.30
C VAL A 105 16.47 -6.06 0.97
N ILE A 106 15.93 -5.12 0.20
CA ILE A 106 14.53 -5.08 -0.24
C ILE A 106 14.51 -5.34 -1.75
N MET A 107 13.75 -6.34 -2.19
CA MET A 107 13.56 -6.64 -3.59
C MET A 107 12.17 -6.19 -4.04
N MET A 108 12.11 -5.31 -5.04
CA MET A 108 10.87 -4.83 -5.64
C MET A 108 10.56 -5.67 -6.86
N CYS A 109 9.43 -6.36 -6.87
CA CYS A 109 8.98 -7.19 -7.99
C CYS A 109 7.58 -6.78 -8.47
N GLY A 110 7.18 -7.25 -9.66
CA GLY A 110 5.88 -6.93 -10.25
C GLY A 110 5.95 -6.77 -11.77
N LEU A 111 4.81 -6.62 -12.41
CA LEU A 111 4.71 -6.48 -13.87
C LEU A 111 5.24 -5.13 -14.36
N GLN A 112 5.45 -5.06 -15.69
CA GLN A 112 5.79 -3.81 -16.37
C GLN A 112 4.65 -2.79 -16.19
N GLY A 113 5.00 -1.53 -15.94
CA GLY A 113 4.01 -0.47 -15.74
C GLY A 113 3.35 -0.42 -14.36
N ALA A 114 3.62 -1.39 -13.48
CA ALA A 114 3.10 -1.38 -12.10
C ALA A 114 3.68 -0.26 -11.23
N GLY A 115 4.75 0.42 -11.67
CA GLY A 115 5.34 1.54 -10.94
C GLY A 115 6.52 1.17 -10.03
N LYS A 116 7.19 0.03 -10.23
CA LYS A 116 8.35 -0.41 -9.42
C LYS A 116 9.41 0.67 -9.25
N THR A 117 10.00 1.11 -10.36
CA THR A 117 11.09 2.11 -10.38
C THR A 117 10.73 3.39 -9.63
N THR A 118 9.51 3.91 -9.84
CA THR A 118 9.02 5.09 -9.12
C THR A 118 8.90 4.82 -7.63
N HIS A 119 8.40 3.63 -7.24
CA HIS A 119 8.21 3.29 -5.82
C HIS A 119 9.53 2.91 -5.13
N CYS A 120 10.55 2.45 -5.86
CA CYS A 120 11.92 2.36 -5.34
C CYS A 120 12.41 3.74 -4.87
N ALA A 121 12.24 4.77 -5.70
CA ALA A 121 12.65 6.13 -5.35
C ALA A 121 11.80 6.75 -4.22
N LYS A 122 10.47 6.53 -4.23
CA LYS A 122 9.57 6.98 -3.14
C LYS A 122 9.96 6.35 -1.81
N LEU A 123 10.24 5.05 -1.82
CA LEU A 123 10.65 4.30 -0.63
C LEU A 123 12.01 4.77 -0.13
N ALA A 124 12.98 4.99 -1.03
CA ALA A 124 14.29 5.55 -0.69
C ALA A 124 14.15 6.95 -0.06
N LYS A 125 13.34 7.84 -0.65
CA LYS A 125 13.09 9.17 -0.09
C LYS A 125 12.48 9.10 1.31
N ARG A 126 11.56 8.17 1.53
CA ARG A 126 10.97 7.93 2.85
C ARG A 126 12.04 7.49 3.86
N PHE A 127 12.88 6.52 3.52
CA PHE A 127 13.96 6.05 4.37
C PHE A 127 14.98 7.15 4.70
N LEU A 128 15.31 8.02 3.72
CA LEU A 128 16.15 9.19 3.97
C LEU A 128 15.54 10.13 5.03
N LYS A 129 14.22 10.36 4.98
CA LYS A 129 13.52 11.15 6.00
C LYS A 129 13.52 10.49 7.37
N GLU A 130 13.55 9.17 7.42
CA GLU A 130 13.65 8.37 8.65
C GLU A 130 15.10 8.24 9.17
N GLY A 131 16.07 8.87 8.48
CA GLY A 131 17.49 8.88 8.88
C GLY A 131 18.33 7.72 8.37
N HIS A 132 17.78 6.90 7.47
CA HIS A 132 18.49 5.80 6.81
C HIS A 132 19.31 6.25 5.60
N ARG A 133 20.20 5.37 5.13
CA ARG A 133 21.06 5.58 3.96
C ARG A 133 20.78 4.54 2.87
N PRO A 134 19.69 4.70 2.11
CA PRO A 134 19.32 3.76 1.08
C PRO A 134 20.24 3.83 -0.14
N LEU A 135 20.46 2.68 -0.78
CA LEU A 135 21.10 2.50 -2.08
C LEU A 135 20.08 1.90 -3.04
N LEU A 136 19.79 2.57 -4.14
CA LEU A 136 18.99 2.04 -5.23
C LEU A 136 19.86 1.22 -6.16
N VAL A 137 19.35 0.09 -6.68
CA VAL A 137 20.11 -0.83 -7.53
C VAL A 137 19.36 -1.13 -8.81
N ALA A 138 19.96 -0.84 -9.96
CA ALA A 138 19.37 -1.08 -11.28
C ALA A 138 19.57 -2.54 -11.71
N CYS A 139 18.59 -3.40 -11.46
CA CYS A 139 18.57 -4.79 -11.90
C CYS A 139 17.74 -5.01 -13.17
N ASP A 140 16.95 -4.02 -13.66
CA ASP A 140 16.28 -4.08 -14.96
C ASP A 140 17.26 -3.70 -16.08
N ILE A 141 18.08 -4.65 -16.47
CA ILE A 141 19.14 -4.45 -17.50
C ILE A 141 18.62 -4.59 -18.93
N TYR A 142 17.41 -5.11 -19.12
CA TYR A 142 16.85 -5.37 -20.46
C TYR A 142 16.32 -4.12 -21.12
N ARG A 143 16.08 -3.07 -20.34
CA ARG A 143 15.58 -1.79 -20.82
C ARG A 143 16.52 -0.66 -20.41
N PRO A 144 17.39 -0.18 -21.31
CA PRO A 144 18.32 0.92 -21.02
C PRO A 144 17.60 2.15 -20.43
N ALA A 145 16.42 2.47 -20.93
CA ALA A 145 15.60 3.55 -20.40
C ALA A 145 15.15 3.34 -18.94
N ALA A 146 15.03 2.11 -18.46
CA ALA A 146 14.67 1.83 -17.05
C ALA A 146 15.82 2.17 -16.10
N VAL A 147 17.06 1.83 -16.48
CA VAL A 147 18.26 2.21 -15.71
C VAL A 147 18.38 3.72 -15.61
N GLU A 148 18.20 4.41 -16.75
CA GLU A 148 18.26 5.87 -16.82
C GLU A 148 17.14 6.52 -15.99
N GLN A 149 15.93 5.97 -16.08
CA GLN A 149 14.79 6.40 -15.26
C GLN A 149 15.10 6.26 -13.77
N LEU A 150 15.66 5.13 -13.33
CA LEU A 150 16.02 4.94 -11.92
C LEU A 150 17.05 5.97 -11.45
N CYS A 151 18.05 6.29 -12.31
CA CYS A 151 19.03 7.34 -12.01
C CYS A 151 18.38 8.71 -11.83
N ILE A 152 17.43 9.07 -12.72
CA ILE A 152 16.72 10.35 -12.66
C ILE A 152 15.88 10.44 -11.36
N VAL A 153 15.03 9.45 -11.11
CA VAL A 153 14.16 9.48 -9.92
C VAL A 153 14.95 9.29 -8.63
N GLY A 154 16.07 8.55 -8.65
CA GLY A 154 17.00 8.41 -7.53
C GLY A 154 17.65 9.75 -7.17
N ALA A 155 18.14 10.50 -8.18
CA ALA A 155 18.68 11.84 -7.98
C ALA A 155 17.63 12.80 -7.41
N GLN A 156 16.39 12.75 -7.91
CA GLN A 156 15.28 13.55 -7.37
C GLN A 156 14.93 13.18 -5.92
N ALA A 157 15.07 11.92 -5.56
CA ALA A 157 14.87 11.44 -4.19
C ALA A 157 16.04 11.77 -3.25
N GLY A 158 17.22 12.11 -3.80
CA GLY A 158 18.46 12.28 -3.05
C GLY A 158 19.14 10.96 -2.67
N ALA A 159 18.81 9.85 -3.35
CA ALA A 159 19.36 8.53 -3.10
C ALA A 159 20.37 8.12 -4.19
N PRO A 160 21.54 7.58 -3.82
CA PRO A 160 22.51 7.06 -4.79
C PRO A 160 21.98 5.85 -5.54
N VAL A 161 22.40 5.68 -6.79
CA VAL A 161 22.03 4.55 -7.65
C VAL A 161 23.27 3.77 -8.03
N PHE A 162 23.25 2.47 -7.73
CA PHE A 162 24.25 1.51 -8.16
C PHE A 162 23.80 0.87 -9.48
N ARG A 163 24.67 0.90 -10.48
CA ARG A 163 24.46 0.30 -11.80
C ARG A 163 25.75 -0.28 -12.34
N LEU A 164 25.64 -1.37 -13.08
CA LEU A 164 26.76 -1.98 -13.82
C LEU A 164 26.26 -2.36 -15.21
N GLU A 165 27.11 -2.19 -16.20
CA GLU A 165 26.82 -2.60 -17.58
C GLU A 165 27.43 -3.99 -17.86
N GLY A 166 26.73 -4.78 -18.69
CA GLY A 166 27.20 -6.09 -19.14
C GLY A 166 27.16 -7.22 -18.10
N GLU A 167 26.60 -6.97 -16.94
CA GLU A 167 26.48 -7.95 -15.85
C GLU A 167 25.05 -8.46 -15.74
N LYS A 168 24.88 -9.67 -15.19
CA LYS A 168 23.56 -10.24 -14.91
C LYS A 168 22.94 -9.64 -13.65
N PRO A 169 21.58 -9.59 -13.52
CA PRO A 169 20.89 -9.00 -12.37
C PRO A 169 21.36 -9.55 -11.01
N GLU A 170 21.56 -10.85 -10.91
CA GLU A 170 22.06 -11.50 -9.69
C GLU A 170 23.47 -11.06 -9.31
N ALA A 171 24.34 -10.86 -10.29
CA ALA A 171 25.71 -10.36 -10.06
C ALA A 171 25.70 -8.87 -9.67
N ILE A 172 24.84 -8.07 -10.29
CA ILE A 172 24.65 -6.66 -9.91
C ILE A 172 24.18 -6.56 -8.47
N ALA A 173 23.18 -7.36 -8.08
CA ALA A 173 22.65 -7.37 -6.71
C ALA A 173 23.75 -7.75 -5.69
N ALA A 174 24.55 -8.78 -5.96
CA ALA A 174 25.64 -9.20 -5.08
C ALA A 174 26.72 -8.11 -4.91
N LYS A 175 27.14 -7.49 -6.02
CA LYS A 175 28.13 -6.39 -6.00
C LYS A 175 27.56 -5.14 -5.31
N ALA A 176 26.28 -4.85 -5.49
CA ALA A 176 25.60 -3.73 -4.81
C ALA A 176 25.55 -3.92 -3.29
N VAL A 177 25.27 -5.13 -2.81
CA VAL A 177 25.28 -5.45 -1.37
C VAL A 177 26.67 -5.31 -0.78
N ALA A 178 27.72 -5.73 -1.50
CA ALA A 178 29.12 -5.51 -1.10
C ALA A 178 29.44 -4.01 -1.03
N HIS A 179 29.10 -3.26 -2.10
CA HIS A 179 29.26 -1.81 -2.14
C HIS A 179 28.54 -1.12 -0.97
N ALA A 180 27.29 -1.52 -0.68
CA ALA A 180 26.53 -0.94 0.43
C ALA A 180 27.25 -1.11 1.79
N LYS A 181 27.89 -2.26 2.03
CA LYS A 181 28.68 -2.51 3.23
C LYS A 181 29.93 -1.62 3.30
N ASP A 182 30.63 -1.44 2.17
CA ASP A 182 31.86 -0.67 2.10
C ASP A 182 31.59 0.84 2.28
N TYR A 183 30.46 1.33 1.75
CA TYR A 183 30.08 2.75 1.81
C TYR A 183 29.09 3.09 2.92
N GLY A 184 28.73 2.08 3.73
CA GLY A 184 27.89 2.27 4.91
C GLY A 184 26.42 2.59 4.58
N ASN A 185 25.90 2.13 3.44
CA ASN A 185 24.46 2.13 3.20
C ASN A 185 23.82 1.05 4.06
N ASP A 186 22.72 1.36 4.71
CA ASP A 186 22.03 0.46 5.63
C ASP A 186 20.78 -0.21 5.00
N ILE A 187 20.35 0.29 3.85
CA ILE A 187 19.25 -0.26 3.06
C ILE A 187 19.68 -0.39 1.60
N VAL A 188 19.37 -1.52 0.97
CA VAL A 188 19.55 -1.77 -0.45
C VAL A 188 18.20 -2.07 -1.07
N ILE A 189 17.79 -1.33 -2.10
CA ILE A 189 16.52 -1.50 -2.81
C ILE A 189 16.82 -1.94 -4.24
N LEU A 190 16.47 -3.20 -4.55
CA LEU A 190 16.68 -3.79 -5.87
C LEU A 190 15.46 -3.49 -6.76
N ASP A 191 15.65 -2.68 -7.81
CA ASP A 191 14.65 -2.45 -8.85
C ASP A 191 14.78 -3.52 -9.91
N THR A 192 13.92 -4.56 -9.86
CA THR A 192 14.01 -5.70 -10.76
C THR A 192 13.24 -5.48 -12.05
N ALA A 193 13.56 -6.26 -13.09
CA ALA A 193 12.84 -6.24 -14.34
C ALA A 193 11.33 -6.49 -14.13
N GLY A 194 10.52 -5.93 -15.02
CA GLY A 194 9.12 -6.24 -15.14
C GLY A 194 8.80 -6.66 -16.55
N ARG A 195 8.06 -7.75 -16.70
CA ARG A 195 7.54 -8.21 -17.98
C ARG A 195 6.05 -7.90 -18.10
N LEU A 196 5.51 -8.00 -19.31
CA LEU A 196 4.08 -7.75 -19.56
C LEU A 196 3.19 -8.79 -18.88
N HIS A 197 3.69 -10.02 -18.76
CA HIS A 197 2.99 -11.15 -18.15
C HIS A 197 3.91 -11.86 -17.16
N VAL A 198 3.31 -12.62 -16.27
CA VAL A 198 4.03 -13.58 -15.42
C VAL A 198 4.49 -14.73 -16.29
N ASP A 199 5.79 -14.92 -16.45
CA ASP A 199 6.41 -16.01 -17.15
C ASP A 199 7.50 -16.70 -16.31
N GLU A 200 7.93 -17.89 -16.73
CA GLU A 200 8.92 -18.69 -16.02
C GLU A 200 10.27 -17.97 -15.92
N ASP A 201 10.72 -17.32 -17.00
CA ASP A 201 11.99 -16.61 -17.03
C ASP A 201 12.07 -15.48 -15.99
N LEU A 202 10.96 -14.72 -15.83
CA LEU A 202 10.88 -13.67 -14.80
C LEU A 202 11.00 -14.27 -13.41
N MET A 203 10.27 -15.35 -13.15
CA MET A 203 10.28 -16.01 -11.85
C MET A 203 11.64 -16.62 -11.52
N GLU A 204 12.28 -17.25 -12.50
CA GLU A 204 13.65 -17.77 -12.35
C GLU A 204 14.67 -16.65 -12.09
N GLU A 205 14.57 -15.52 -12.78
CA GLU A 205 15.44 -14.38 -12.54
C GLU A 205 15.34 -13.87 -11.09
N LEU A 206 14.11 -13.67 -10.60
CA LEU A 206 13.88 -13.25 -9.22
C LEU A 206 14.42 -14.27 -8.22
N GLN A 207 14.29 -15.57 -8.50
CA GLN A 207 14.87 -16.62 -7.67
C GLN A 207 16.40 -16.59 -7.70
N ARG A 208 17.03 -16.39 -8.85
CA ARG A 208 18.50 -16.24 -8.96
C ARG A 208 18.99 -15.05 -8.15
N ILE A 209 18.30 -13.93 -8.19
CA ILE A 209 18.63 -12.77 -7.34
C ILE A 209 18.53 -13.16 -5.85
N LYS A 210 17.45 -13.82 -5.42
CA LYS A 210 17.27 -14.27 -4.03
C LYS A 210 18.33 -15.29 -3.57
N GLN A 211 18.84 -16.10 -4.47
CA GLN A 211 19.94 -17.04 -4.19
C GLN A 211 21.29 -16.33 -4.09
N ALA A 212 21.51 -15.28 -4.88
CA ALA A 212 22.77 -14.55 -4.89
C ALA A 212 22.93 -13.61 -3.68
N VAL A 213 21.82 -13.09 -3.15
CA VAL A 213 21.80 -12.19 -1.98
C VAL A 213 20.69 -12.59 -1.01
N ALA A 214 20.96 -12.44 0.30
CA ALA A 214 19.96 -12.65 1.32
C ALA A 214 18.94 -11.50 1.28
N VAL A 215 17.86 -11.68 0.51
CA VAL A 215 16.75 -10.72 0.45
C VAL A 215 15.93 -10.82 1.74
N ASP A 216 15.73 -9.68 2.39
CA ASP A 216 15.02 -9.59 3.68
C ASP A 216 13.54 -9.32 3.49
N GLU A 217 13.21 -8.52 2.48
CA GLU A 217 11.84 -8.15 2.13
C GLU A 217 11.63 -8.25 0.62
N THR A 218 10.69 -9.07 0.20
CA THR A 218 10.21 -9.15 -1.17
C THR A 218 8.87 -8.41 -1.27
N LEU A 219 8.88 -7.26 -1.92
CA LEU A 219 7.70 -6.40 -2.04
C LEU A 219 7.14 -6.46 -3.46
N LEU A 220 5.90 -6.91 -3.57
CA LEU A 220 5.19 -6.92 -4.83
C LEU A 220 4.52 -5.56 -5.08
N VAL A 221 4.86 -4.94 -6.18
CA VAL A 221 4.25 -3.67 -6.63
C VAL A 221 3.13 -3.99 -7.61
N ILE A 222 1.92 -3.58 -7.28
CA ILE A 222 0.70 -3.85 -8.06
C ILE A 222 -0.05 -2.56 -8.32
N ASP A 223 -0.51 -2.40 -9.56
CA ASP A 223 -1.47 -1.38 -9.94
C ASP A 223 -2.85 -1.72 -9.38
N ALA A 224 -3.39 -0.88 -8.51
CA ALA A 224 -4.69 -1.07 -7.90
C ALA A 224 -5.85 -1.07 -8.93
N MET A 225 -5.62 -0.48 -10.10
CA MET A 225 -6.61 -0.44 -11.18
C MET A 225 -6.68 -1.73 -12.01
N ALA A 226 -5.73 -2.66 -11.83
CA ALA A 226 -5.67 -3.90 -12.61
C ALA A 226 -6.76 -4.94 -12.25
N GLY A 227 -7.63 -4.65 -11.27
CA GLY A 227 -8.79 -5.47 -10.93
C GLY A 227 -8.42 -6.95 -10.63
N GLN A 228 -9.09 -7.89 -11.32
CA GLN A 228 -8.83 -9.34 -11.15
C GLN A 228 -7.42 -9.75 -11.59
N ASP A 229 -6.82 -9.06 -12.56
CA ASP A 229 -5.46 -9.38 -12.99
C ASP A 229 -4.45 -9.12 -11.88
N ALA A 230 -4.66 -8.10 -11.05
CA ALA A 230 -3.85 -7.86 -9.86
C ALA A 230 -3.85 -9.07 -8.90
N VAL A 231 -4.98 -9.72 -8.75
CA VAL A 231 -5.14 -10.91 -7.90
C VAL A 231 -4.38 -12.10 -8.46
N ASN A 232 -4.50 -12.34 -9.78
CA ASN A 232 -3.81 -13.44 -10.46
C ASN A 232 -2.28 -13.25 -10.40
N VAL A 233 -1.82 -12.02 -10.64
CA VAL A 233 -0.41 -11.64 -10.53
C VAL A 233 0.08 -11.86 -9.10
N ALA A 234 -0.64 -11.36 -8.12
CA ALA A 234 -0.27 -11.48 -6.71
C ALA A 234 -0.15 -12.94 -6.26
N LYS A 235 -1.06 -13.81 -6.72
CA LYS A 235 -1.03 -15.24 -6.46
C LYS A 235 0.21 -15.89 -7.08
N ALA A 236 0.48 -15.64 -8.36
CA ALA A 236 1.61 -16.22 -9.07
C ALA A 236 2.96 -15.83 -8.46
N PHE A 237 3.14 -14.54 -8.13
CA PHE A 237 4.35 -14.08 -7.41
C PHE A 237 4.45 -14.68 -6.02
N GLY A 238 3.32 -14.79 -5.29
CA GLY A 238 3.30 -15.38 -3.95
C GLY A 238 3.75 -16.84 -3.93
N GLU A 239 3.27 -17.63 -4.88
CA GLU A 239 3.61 -19.05 -5.01
C GLU A 239 5.06 -19.27 -5.46
N SER A 240 5.55 -18.43 -6.37
CA SER A 240 6.88 -18.62 -6.98
C SER A 240 8.02 -18.00 -6.19
N THR A 241 7.88 -16.76 -5.71
CA THR A 241 9.00 -16.02 -5.11
C THR A 241 8.91 -15.87 -3.60
N GLY A 242 7.75 -16.13 -3.00
CA GLY A 242 7.49 -15.84 -1.59
C GLY A 242 7.50 -14.32 -1.34
N LEU A 243 6.35 -13.77 -0.99
CA LEU A 243 6.18 -12.35 -0.73
C LEU A 243 6.20 -12.06 0.77
N ASP A 244 6.70 -10.87 1.15
CA ASP A 244 6.67 -10.35 2.51
C ASP A 244 5.70 -9.18 2.65
N GLY A 245 5.32 -8.55 1.54
CA GLY A 245 4.33 -7.49 1.51
C GLY A 245 3.99 -7.01 0.11
N VAL A 246 3.01 -6.13 0.04
CA VAL A 246 2.52 -5.53 -1.20
C VAL A 246 2.56 -4.02 -1.11
N ILE A 247 2.90 -3.37 -2.22
CA ILE A 247 2.73 -1.93 -2.44
C ILE A 247 1.64 -1.77 -3.50
N LEU A 248 0.56 -1.11 -3.14
CA LEU A 248 -0.49 -0.76 -4.11
C LEU A 248 -0.21 0.61 -4.70
N THR A 249 -0.22 0.71 -6.03
CA THR A 249 0.01 1.95 -6.76
C THR A 249 -1.30 2.49 -7.34
N LYS A 250 -1.31 3.76 -7.71
CA LYS A 250 -2.45 4.45 -8.35
C LYS A 250 -3.74 4.44 -7.52
N LEU A 251 -3.59 4.45 -6.20
CA LEU A 251 -4.72 4.50 -5.28
C LEU A 251 -5.45 5.86 -5.25
N ASP A 252 -4.92 6.87 -5.91
CA ASP A 252 -5.59 8.14 -6.21
C ASP A 252 -6.77 7.98 -7.18
N GLY A 253 -6.75 6.93 -8.01
CA GLY A 253 -7.80 6.63 -8.97
C GLY A 253 -8.79 5.54 -8.52
N ASP A 254 -8.33 4.53 -7.80
CA ASP A 254 -9.15 3.36 -7.44
C ASP A 254 -8.52 2.51 -6.31
N THR A 255 -9.33 1.98 -5.37
CA THR A 255 -8.84 1.10 -4.29
C THR A 255 -9.37 -0.33 -4.38
N ARG A 256 -10.01 -0.71 -5.50
CA ARG A 256 -10.62 -2.05 -5.71
C ARG A 256 -9.64 -3.19 -5.48
N GLY A 257 -8.39 -3.02 -5.94
CA GLY A 257 -7.33 -4.01 -5.77
C GLY A 257 -7.02 -4.31 -4.29
N ALA A 258 -7.16 -3.34 -3.39
CA ALA A 258 -6.83 -3.51 -1.98
C ALA A 258 -7.66 -4.62 -1.30
N LEU A 259 -8.96 -4.72 -1.62
CA LEU A 259 -9.86 -5.71 -1.03
C LEU A 259 -9.49 -7.15 -1.41
N SER A 260 -9.04 -7.36 -2.64
CA SER A 260 -8.80 -8.70 -3.16
C SER A 260 -7.36 -9.18 -2.95
N VAL A 261 -6.37 -8.30 -3.08
CA VAL A 261 -4.96 -8.67 -3.04
C VAL A 261 -4.57 -9.26 -1.68
N ARG A 262 -4.94 -8.62 -0.58
CA ARG A 262 -4.66 -9.13 0.77
C ARG A 262 -5.35 -10.46 1.03
N ALA A 263 -6.65 -10.57 0.67
CA ALA A 263 -7.43 -11.76 0.89
C ALA A 263 -6.89 -12.99 0.14
N VAL A 264 -6.31 -12.78 -1.05
CA VAL A 264 -5.78 -13.86 -1.90
C VAL A 264 -4.34 -14.21 -1.55
N THR A 265 -3.49 -13.22 -1.29
CA THR A 265 -2.07 -13.47 -0.99
C THR A 265 -1.81 -13.84 0.46
N GLY A 266 -2.70 -13.50 1.38
CA GLY A 266 -2.44 -13.57 2.81
C GLY A 266 -1.36 -12.61 3.31
N LYS A 267 -0.78 -11.78 2.40
CA LYS A 267 0.35 -10.89 2.72
C LYS A 267 -0.12 -9.47 3.01
N PRO A 268 0.54 -8.76 3.94
CA PRO A 268 0.13 -7.40 4.29
C PRO A 268 0.37 -6.43 3.15
N ILE A 269 -0.56 -5.49 2.97
CA ILE A 269 -0.31 -4.29 2.17
C ILE A 269 0.46 -3.34 3.08
N LYS A 270 1.70 -2.99 2.69
CA LYS A 270 2.58 -2.14 3.50
C LYS A 270 2.45 -0.67 3.14
N PHE A 271 2.31 -0.37 1.85
CA PHE A 271 2.25 1.01 1.37
C PHE A 271 1.19 1.20 0.28
N ALA A 272 0.74 2.44 0.20
CA ALA A 272 -0.18 2.98 -0.78
C ALA A 272 0.49 4.12 -1.56
N GLY A 273 0.59 3.99 -2.87
CA GLY A 273 0.96 5.08 -3.78
C GLY A 273 -0.29 5.88 -4.13
N VAL A 274 -0.36 7.10 -3.61
CA VAL A 274 -1.57 7.96 -3.69
C VAL A 274 -1.41 9.14 -4.64
N GLY A 275 -0.42 9.11 -5.53
CA GLY A 275 -0.15 10.14 -6.52
C GLY A 275 1.21 9.95 -7.19
N GLU A 276 1.61 10.90 -8.02
CA GLU A 276 2.84 10.80 -8.84
C GLU A 276 4.10 11.35 -8.14
N LYS A 277 3.94 12.25 -7.17
CA LYS A 277 5.09 12.88 -6.49
C LYS A 277 5.85 11.86 -5.64
N LEU A 278 7.13 12.10 -5.43
CA LEU A 278 7.98 11.24 -4.60
C LEU A 278 7.52 11.16 -3.12
N ASP A 279 6.77 12.13 -2.67
CA ASP A 279 6.19 12.15 -1.31
C ASP A 279 4.84 11.41 -1.22
N ASP A 280 4.23 11.05 -2.37
CA ASP A 280 2.94 10.39 -2.43
C ASP A 280 3.08 8.87 -2.20
N LEU A 281 3.71 8.48 -1.10
CA LEU A 281 3.80 7.12 -0.59
C LEU A 281 3.41 7.13 0.89
N GLU A 282 2.27 6.56 1.19
CA GLU A 282 1.75 6.50 2.56
C GLU A 282 1.77 5.04 3.08
N PRO A 283 1.95 4.81 4.40
CA PRO A 283 1.66 3.51 4.98
C PRO A 283 0.20 3.14 4.72
N PHE A 284 -0.07 1.87 4.48
CA PHE A 284 -1.43 1.42 4.24
C PHE A 284 -2.19 1.26 5.56
N TYR A 285 -3.28 2.00 5.73
CA TYR A 285 -4.17 1.95 6.88
C TYR A 285 -5.51 1.32 6.49
N PRO A 286 -5.79 0.06 6.88
CA PRO A 286 -7.04 -0.63 6.53
C PRO A 286 -8.31 0.12 6.96
N ASP A 287 -8.31 0.74 8.13
CA ASP A 287 -9.42 1.51 8.69
C ASP A 287 -9.76 2.76 7.86
N ARG A 288 -8.73 3.51 7.44
CA ARG A 288 -8.91 4.68 6.57
C ARG A 288 -9.43 4.26 5.20
N MET A 289 -8.92 3.15 4.69
CA MET A 289 -9.35 2.63 3.39
C MET A 289 -10.80 2.14 3.44
N ALA A 290 -11.21 1.43 4.49
CA ALA A 290 -12.59 1.03 4.72
C ALA A 290 -13.53 2.25 4.79
N SER A 291 -13.14 3.29 5.52
CA SER A 291 -13.90 4.54 5.61
C SER A 291 -14.06 5.23 4.26
N ARG A 292 -13.03 5.24 3.43
CA ARG A 292 -13.10 5.75 2.04
C ARG A 292 -14.07 4.93 1.19
N ILE A 293 -14.00 3.59 1.24
CA ILE A 293 -14.87 2.68 0.49
C ILE A 293 -16.33 2.88 0.88
N LEU A 294 -16.60 3.17 2.16
CA LEU A 294 -17.95 3.43 2.67
C LEU A 294 -18.45 4.87 2.40
N GLY A 295 -17.63 5.71 1.77
CA GLY A 295 -17.97 7.11 1.51
C GLY A 295 -18.04 7.97 2.77
N MET A 296 -17.46 7.51 3.89
CA MET A 296 -17.43 8.25 5.16
C MET A 296 -16.34 9.31 5.23
N GLY A 297 -15.52 9.41 4.18
CA GLY A 297 -14.40 10.34 4.07
C GLY A 297 -13.19 9.92 4.91
N ASP A 298 -12.03 10.43 4.55
CA ASP A 298 -10.79 10.22 5.31
C ASP A 298 -10.50 11.46 6.17
N VAL A 299 -11.34 11.67 7.18
CA VAL A 299 -11.22 12.81 8.11
C VAL A 299 -9.90 12.74 8.89
N LEU A 300 -9.45 11.53 9.24
CA LEU A 300 -8.19 11.35 10.00
C LEU A 300 -6.97 11.76 9.17
N THR A 301 -6.89 11.35 7.91
CA THR A 301 -5.79 11.79 7.02
C THR A 301 -5.79 13.29 6.79
N LEU A 302 -6.96 13.92 6.70
CA LEU A 302 -7.06 15.37 6.57
C LEU A 302 -6.56 16.09 7.84
N ILE A 303 -6.90 15.57 9.01
CA ILE A 303 -6.44 16.12 10.30
C ILE A 303 -4.93 15.98 10.43
N GLU A 304 -4.36 14.81 10.13
CA GLU A 304 -2.90 14.59 10.19
C GLU A 304 -2.14 15.43 9.17
N LYS A 305 -2.63 15.56 7.93
CA LYS A 305 -2.04 16.47 6.94
C LYS A 305 -2.10 17.93 7.39
N ALA A 306 -3.19 18.32 8.03
CA ALA A 306 -3.32 19.67 8.60
C ALA A 306 -2.36 19.89 9.77
N GLN A 307 -2.23 18.92 10.67
CA GLN A 307 -1.30 18.96 11.80
C GLN A 307 0.16 19.01 11.32
N SER A 308 0.56 18.11 10.44
CA SER A 308 1.94 18.10 9.89
C SER A 308 2.31 19.40 9.16
N THR A 309 1.34 20.04 8.52
CA THR A 309 1.54 21.33 7.85
C THR A 309 1.61 22.47 8.86
N ALA A 310 0.87 22.41 9.97
CA ALA A 310 0.92 23.37 11.06
C ALA A 310 2.26 23.26 11.79
N ASP A 311 2.68 22.04 12.15
CA ASP A 311 3.95 21.76 12.82
C ASP A 311 5.16 22.24 11.99
N ALA A 312 5.14 22.01 10.66
CA ALA A 312 6.19 22.48 9.77
C ALA A 312 6.29 24.01 9.71
N LYS A 313 5.15 24.72 9.68
CA LYS A 313 5.12 26.19 9.71
C LYS A 313 5.56 26.75 11.06
N GLU A 314 5.24 26.06 12.13
CA GLU A 314 5.62 26.46 13.49
C GLU A 314 7.11 26.23 13.71
N ALA A 315 7.67 25.10 13.24
CA ALA A 315 9.10 24.85 13.24
C ALA A 315 9.88 25.84 12.38
N GLU A 316 9.38 26.22 11.19
CA GLU A 316 10.00 27.26 10.36
C GLU A 316 9.98 28.62 11.03
N LYS A 317 8.87 28.99 11.67
CA LYS A 317 8.73 30.23 12.42
C LYS A 317 9.69 30.27 13.61
N THR A 318 9.83 29.17 14.33
CA THR A 318 10.75 29.05 15.49
C THR A 318 12.20 29.12 15.03
N ALA A 319 12.57 28.42 13.92
CA ALA A 319 13.91 28.52 13.35
C ALA A 319 14.25 29.95 12.89
N ARG A 320 13.29 30.66 12.30
CA ARG A 320 13.46 32.04 11.85
C ARG A 320 13.67 33.01 13.07
N ARG A 321 12.92 32.79 14.17
CA ARG A 321 13.09 33.55 15.41
C ARG A 321 14.45 33.28 16.07
N MET A 322 14.96 32.04 16.00
CA MET A 322 16.32 31.70 16.43
C MET A 322 17.38 32.46 15.62
N LEU A 323 17.26 32.49 14.29
CA LEU A 323 18.18 33.21 13.41
C LEU A 323 18.17 34.75 13.65
N GLU A 324 17.02 35.30 14.03
CA GLU A 324 16.83 36.71 14.32
C GLU A 324 17.22 37.08 15.78
N ASN A 325 17.74 36.15 16.57
CA ASN A 325 18.05 36.33 18.01
C ASN A 325 16.85 36.79 18.87
N LYS A 326 15.63 36.37 18.47
CA LYS A 326 14.36 36.71 19.15
C LYS A 326 13.72 35.48 19.83
N PHE A 327 14.49 34.42 20.00
CA PHE A 327 14.05 33.19 20.66
C PHE A 327 13.95 33.42 22.18
N ASP A 328 12.79 33.13 22.76
CA ASP A 328 12.54 33.31 24.21
C ASP A 328 12.17 31.99 24.91
N MET A 329 11.96 32.01 26.24
CA MET A 329 11.63 30.85 27.05
C MET A 329 10.27 30.22 26.70
N ASN A 330 9.34 30.97 26.10
CA ASN A 330 8.05 30.43 25.68
C ASN A 330 8.17 29.62 24.38
N ASP A 331 9.12 29.96 23.51
CA ASP A 331 9.44 29.20 22.30
C ASP A 331 10.11 27.84 22.62
N MET A 332 10.63 27.69 23.85
CA MET A 332 11.25 26.45 24.33
C MET A 332 10.24 25.49 24.96
N LEU A 333 9.04 25.98 25.29
CA LEU A 333 7.96 25.23 25.94
C LEU A 333 6.82 24.85 24.96
N ALA A 334 6.82 25.37 23.72
CA ALA A 334 5.90 25.05 22.65
C ALA A 334 6.45 23.93 21.74
#